data_53fc6b3fd29e4ac611fbaa4383c25ddf
#
_entry.id   53fc6b3fd29e4ac611fbaa4383c25ddf
#
_cell.length_a   1.000
_cell.length_b   1.000
_cell.length_c   1.000
_cell.angle_alpha   90.00
_cell.angle_beta   90.00
_cell.angle_gamma   90.00
#
_symmetry.space_group_name_H-M   'P 1'
#
loop_
_entity.id
_entity.type
_entity.pdbx_description
1 polymer ?
#
loop_
_entity_poly.entity_id
_entity_poly.type
_entity_poly.pdbx_seq_one_letter_code
_entity_poly.pdbx_strand_id
1 'polypeptide(L)'
;MNTATLPPPEFVPFRSVDGYDTDVVVIGLGPAGGTAALALATYGVRVHAVTMFPWVANSPRAHITNQRAVEVLRDLGVEEEANKYATPWDQMGDTLFTTSLAGEEIVRLQTWGTGDQRAGDYLRGSPCTMLDIPQPLMEPLLIKNAADRGAIVSLNTEYLSHEQDAEGVWVQFRDLRTGQLFEQRARYLLAFDGARSRVAEQIGLPFEGELARAGTAYILFNADLSRYVAHRPSILHWIFNSKAGFGEIGMGLLRAIKPWSQWIAGWGFDIAQGEPELSDDVVLGRIRMLVGDPELEVELVRKFLWYVNQQHATNYQVGRVFCGGDAVHRHPPSSGLGSNTSMQDAFNLAWKVAFVIKGHAGPGLLDSYTPERAPVGEQIVARANQSRKDYAGLREWFAQDSDDPVRDGLVKLKEASPEGVARRERLYEALELKNTEFNAHGVELNQRYESGAVLPDRGVGPEEWPRHREVYLQATTRPGAKLPHAWLVGADGTRVSTLDVVGKGEMTLLTGLAGQAWKRAAHKLDLPFLRTVVVGEPGIIDPYGYWRAAREVHEAGAILVRPDGYVAWRQRAPVWDDADALGQLKEALTAVLAQPVDTESGAHPEKPEYSTQPVAITVPATQPAAGEIVTSSGGDR
;
A
#
# COMPACT_ATOMS: atom_id res chain seq x y z
N MET A 1 31.09 24.29 -31.27
CA MET A 1 29.69 24.54 -30.94
C MET A 1 29.65 24.92 -29.47
N ASN A 2 29.27 26.20 -29.20
CA ASN A 2 29.20 26.70 -27.83
C ASN A 2 28.07 26.00 -27.08
N THR A 3 28.41 25.18 -26.10
CA THR A 3 27.45 24.69 -25.08
C THR A 3 27.16 25.87 -24.15
N ALA A 4 26.11 26.62 -24.46
CA ALA A 4 25.58 27.58 -23.51
C ALA A 4 25.03 26.77 -22.32
N THR A 5 25.76 26.77 -21.20
CA THR A 5 25.26 26.32 -19.91
C THR A 5 24.11 27.24 -19.53
N LEU A 6 22.89 26.70 -19.49
CA LEU A 6 21.77 27.42 -18.91
C LEU A 6 22.12 27.82 -17.47
N PRO A 7 21.81 29.03 -17.03
CA PRO A 7 22.03 29.40 -15.64
C PRO A 7 21.25 28.44 -14.74
N PRO A 8 21.78 28.13 -13.56
CA PRO A 8 21.05 27.32 -12.61
C PRO A 8 19.68 27.97 -12.33
N PRO A 9 18.60 27.20 -12.23
CA PRO A 9 17.30 27.78 -11.93
C PRO A 9 17.42 28.54 -10.59
N GLU A 10 17.00 29.79 -10.61
CA GLU A 10 16.93 30.59 -9.38
C GLU A 10 15.99 29.88 -8.41
N PHE A 11 16.47 29.73 -7.18
CA PHE A 11 15.61 29.24 -6.07
C PHE A 11 14.53 30.31 -5.86
N VAL A 12 13.29 29.94 -6.15
CA VAL A 12 12.13 30.77 -5.82
C VAL A 12 11.86 30.60 -4.33
N PRO A 13 12.07 31.63 -3.50
CA PRO A 13 11.80 31.50 -2.07
C PRO A 13 10.32 31.17 -1.87
N PHE A 14 10.05 30.20 -0.99
CA PHE A 14 8.69 29.88 -0.61
C PHE A 14 8.00 31.10 -0.03
N ARG A 15 6.74 31.32 -0.42
CA ARG A 15 5.97 32.42 0.18
C ARG A 15 5.55 31.99 1.59
N SER A 16 6.19 32.57 2.60
CA SER A 16 5.83 32.30 3.99
C SER A 16 4.39 32.79 4.27
N VAL A 17 3.60 31.90 4.90
CA VAL A 17 2.26 32.19 5.39
C VAL A 17 2.21 31.84 6.88
N ASP A 18 1.83 32.76 7.72
CA ASP A 18 1.78 32.58 9.18
C ASP A 18 3.12 32.13 9.81
N GLY A 19 4.24 32.56 9.23
CA GLY A 19 5.57 32.18 9.70
C GLY A 19 6.07 30.78 9.25
N TYR A 20 5.33 30.13 8.34
CA TYR A 20 5.69 28.82 7.77
C TYR A 20 5.85 28.89 6.26
N ASP A 21 6.90 28.30 5.73
CA ASP A 21 7.16 28.20 4.29
C ASP A 21 6.21 27.17 3.64
N THR A 22 5.89 26.12 4.37
CA THR A 22 4.90 25.10 4.02
C THR A 22 4.23 24.59 5.28
N ASP A 23 3.06 23.95 5.17
CA ASP A 23 2.44 23.32 6.33
C ASP A 23 3.11 21.99 6.67
N VAL A 24 3.47 21.22 5.64
CA VAL A 24 4.07 19.89 5.80
C VAL A 24 5.25 19.71 4.85
N VAL A 25 6.35 19.23 5.39
CA VAL A 25 7.46 18.67 4.61
C VAL A 25 7.33 17.14 4.58
N VAL A 26 7.44 16.56 3.38
CA VAL A 26 7.46 15.10 3.18
C VAL A 26 8.83 14.70 2.65
N ILE A 27 9.56 13.84 3.39
CA ILE A 27 10.86 13.32 2.97
C ILE A 27 10.69 11.92 2.37
N GLY A 28 11.14 11.78 1.12
CA GLY A 28 10.99 10.55 0.34
C GLY A 28 9.73 10.57 -0.54
N LEU A 29 9.88 10.15 -1.81
CA LEU A 29 8.82 10.13 -2.82
C LEU A 29 8.56 8.72 -3.36
N GLY A 30 8.85 7.70 -2.56
CA GLY A 30 8.39 6.33 -2.79
C GLY A 30 6.85 6.21 -2.63
N PRO A 31 6.30 4.99 -2.68
CA PRO A 31 4.84 4.79 -2.60
C PRO A 31 4.19 5.47 -1.38
N ALA A 32 4.84 5.43 -0.20
CA ALA A 32 4.32 6.09 1.00
C ALA A 32 4.34 7.62 0.89
N GLY A 33 5.51 8.21 0.59
CA GLY A 33 5.64 9.67 0.52
C GLY A 33 4.86 10.27 -0.64
N GLY A 34 4.78 9.58 -1.79
CA GLY A 34 3.91 9.96 -2.90
C GLY A 34 2.43 9.95 -2.50
N THR A 35 1.99 8.93 -1.76
CA THR A 35 0.61 8.85 -1.22
C THR A 35 0.36 9.97 -0.19
N ALA A 36 1.32 10.25 0.71
CA ALA A 36 1.19 11.35 1.68
C ALA A 36 1.05 12.71 0.99
N ALA A 37 1.93 12.99 0.02
CA ALA A 37 1.89 14.23 -0.75
C ALA A 37 0.57 14.39 -1.52
N LEU A 38 0.10 13.31 -2.17
CA LEU A 38 -1.17 13.29 -2.90
C LEU A 38 -2.36 13.52 -1.95
N ALA A 39 -2.42 12.81 -0.83
CA ALA A 39 -3.52 12.93 0.13
C ALA A 39 -3.56 14.33 0.76
N LEU A 40 -2.42 14.85 1.24
CA LEU A 40 -2.32 16.18 1.83
C LEU A 40 -2.74 17.28 0.84
N ALA A 41 -2.22 17.22 -0.40
CA ALA A 41 -2.61 18.16 -1.45
C ALA A 41 -4.11 18.07 -1.78
N THR A 42 -4.66 16.85 -1.86
CA THR A 42 -6.11 16.62 -2.05
C THR A 42 -6.94 17.25 -0.93
N TYR A 43 -6.42 17.20 0.28
CA TYR A 43 -7.08 17.80 1.45
C TYR A 43 -6.79 19.29 1.61
N GLY A 44 -6.12 19.92 0.65
CA GLY A 44 -5.85 21.37 0.63
C GLY A 44 -4.82 21.83 1.67
N VAL A 45 -3.86 20.98 2.01
CA VAL A 45 -2.71 21.28 2.86
C VAL A 45 -1.54 21.69 1.97
N ARG A 46 -0.81 22.74 2.31
CA ARG A 46 0.42 23.12 1.61
C ARG A 46 1.51 22.09 1.93
N VAL A 47 2.00 21.39 0.91
CA VAL A 47 2.99 20.32 1.09
C VAL A 47 4.19 20.55 0.19
N HIS A 48 5.39 20.39 0.76
CA HIS A 48 6.64 20.29 0.02
C HIS A 48 7.19 18.87 0.19
N ALA A 49 7.22 18.13 -0.90
CA ALA A 49 7.68 16.75 -0.94
C ALA A 49 9.03 16.67 -1.66
N VAL A 50 10.02 16.06 -1.02
CA VAL A 50 11.41 16.06 -1.50
C VAL A 50 11.96 14.64 -1.63
N THR A 51 12.86 14.45 -2.60
CA THR A 51 13.67 13.23 -2.71
C THR A 51 15.09 13.56 -3.15
N MET A 52 16.06 12.83 -2.60
CA MET A 52 17.46 12.94 -3.00
C MET A 52 17.74 12.39 -4.40
N PHE A 53 16.84 11.61 -4.96
CA PHE A 53 17.00 11.00 -6.26
C PHE A 53 16.60 11.95 -7.40
N PRO A 54 17.22 11.82 -8.60
CA PRO A 54 16.88 12.64 -9.76
C PRO A 54 15.52 12.30 -10.37
N TRP A 55 14.97 11.13 -10.04
CA TRP A 55 13.67 10.63 -10.49
C TRP A 55 13.17 9.54 -9.55
N VAL A 56 12.09 8.88 -9.93
CA VAL A 56 11.46 7.76 -9.23
C VAL A 56 12.33 6.50 -9.21
N ALA A 57 11.86 5.44 -8.56
CA ALA A 57 12.53 4.15 -8.53
C ALA A 57 12.82 3.64 -9.94
N ASN A 58 14.05 3.19 -10.15
CA ASN A 58 14.55 2.65 -11.42
C ASN A 58 14.59 1.12 -11.43
N SER A 59 13.94 0.49 -10.47
CA SER A 59 13.79 -0.96 -10.36
C SER A 59 12.38 -1.30 -9.87
N PRO A 60 11.76 -2.33 -10.44
CA PRO A 60 10.42 -2.74 -10.06
C PRO A 60 10.47 -3.56 -8.75
N ARG A 61 10.63 -2.88 -7.60
CA ARG A 61 10.73 -3.54 -6.29
C ARG A 61 9.39 -4.02 -5.77
N ALA A 62 8.37 -3.14 -5.82
CA ALA A 62 7.00 -3.44 -5.43
C ALA A 62 6.14 -3.53 -6.69
N HIS A 63 5.17 -4.44 -6.68
CA HIS A 63 4.28 -4.72 -7.80
C HIS A 63 2.84 -4.89 -7.35
N ILE A 64 2.60 -5.89 -6.46
CA ILE A 64 1.25 -6.19 -5.99
C ILE A 64 0.74 -5.03 -5.17
N THR A 65 -0.36 -4.46 -5.63
CA THR A 65 -1.14 -3.47 -4.92
C THR A 65 -2.44 -4.13 -4.50
N ASN A 66 -2.57 -4.40 -3.19
CA ASN A 66 -3.71 -5.13 -2.65
C ASN A 66 -4.97 -4.27 -2.62
N GLN A 67 -6.13 -4.91 -2.37
CA GLN A 67 -7.41 -4.20 -2.38
C GLN A 67 -7.43 -2.98 -1.46
N ARG A 68 -6.82 -3.05 -0.26
CA ARG A 68 -6.81 -1.90 0.65
C ARG A 68 -6.02 -0.71 0.10
N ALA A 69 -4.88 -0.95 -0.52
CA ALA A 69 -4.11 0.12 -1.15
C ALA A 69 -4.82 0.67 -2.41
N VAL A 70 -5.52 -0.19 -3.18
CA VAL A 70 -6.34 0.29 -4.31
C VAL A 70 -7.54 1.11 -3.82
N GLU A 71 -8.14 0.76 -2.66
CA GLU A 71 -9.17 1.59 -2.02
C GLU A 71 -8.64 2.99 -1.66
N VAL A 72 -7.37 3.10 -1.23
CA VAL A 72 -6.71 4.40 -1.02
C VAL A 72 -6.59 5.18 -2.34
N LEU A 73 -6.16 4.52 -3.42
CA LEU A 73 -6.09 5.15 -4.75
C LEU A 73 -7.48 5.59 -5.24
N ARG A 74 -8.52 4.78 -4.98
CA ARG A 74 -9.92 5.09 -5.29
C ARG A 74 -10.41 6.30 -4.51
N ASP A 75 -10.15 6.35 -3.22
CA ASP A 75 -10.50 7.49 -2.36
C ASP A 75 -9.83 8.78 -2.87
N LEU A 76 -8.57 8.70 -3.25
CA LEU A 76 -7.79 9.81 -3.79
C LEU A 76 -8.09 10.07 -5.29
N GLY A 77 -9.00 9.32 -5.93
CA GLY A 77 -9.45 9.56 -7.31
C GLY A 77 -8.41 9.25 -8.39
N VAL A 78 -7.51 8.30 -8.15
CA VAL A 78 -6.44 7.89 -9.09
C VAL A 78 -6.46 6.40 -9.44
N GLU A 79 -7.48 5.65 -8.99
CA GLU A 79 -7.64 4.21 -9.27
C GLU A 79 -7.70 3.92 -10.77
N GLU A 80 -8.51 4.67 -11.52
CA GLU A 80 -8.68 4.46 -12.97
C GLU A 80 -7.36 4.68 -13.74
N GLU A 81 -6.57 5.66 -13.31
CA GLU A 81 -5.25 5.90 -13.91
C GLU A 81 -4.28 4.76 -13.58
N ALA A 82 -4.28 4.26 -12.34
CA ALA A 82 -3.47 3.11 -11.93
C ALA A 82 -3.82 1.84 -12.72
N ASN A 83 -5.10 1.58 -12.96
CA ASN A 83 -5.56 0.45 -13.76
C ASN A 83 -5.00 0.43 -15.18
N LYS A 84 -4.74 1.61 -15.79
CA LYS A 84 -4.16 1.70 -17.15
C LYS A 84 -2.72 1.20 -17.24
N TYR A 85 -2.00 1.24 -16.14
CA TYR A 85 -0.58 0.84 -16.08
C TYR A 85 -0.38 -0.54 -15.47
N ALA A 86 -1.41 -1.11 -14.85
CA ALA A 86 -1.34 -2.41 -14.20
C ALA A 86 -1.43 -3.55 -15.21
N THR A 87 -0.81 -4.69 -14.87
CA THR A 87 -1.12 -5.95 -15.53
C THR A 87 -2.60 -6.27 -15.31
N PRO A 88 -3.38 -6.60 -16.35
CA PRO A 88 -4.77 -6.98 -16.22
C PRO A 88 -4.96 -8.12 -15.22
N TRP A 89 -6.00 -8.04 -14.38
CA TRP A 89 -6.22 -8.98 -13.29
C TRP A 89 -6.33 -10.44 -13.76
N ASP A 90 -6.96 -10.68 -14.91
CA ASP A 90 -7.08 -11.99 -15.55
C ASP A 90 -5.73 -12.56 -16.04
N GLN A 91 -4.70 -11.72 -16.20
CA GLN A 91 -3.35 -12.13 -16.56
C GLN A 91 -2.43 -12.35 -15.35
N MET A 92 -2.83 -11.95 -14.16
CA MET A 92 -2.06 -12.21 -12.94
C MET A 92 -1.97 -13.71 -12.64
N GLY A 93 -3.07 -14.43 -12.85
CA GLY A 93 -3.13 -15.89 -12.85
C GLY A 93 -2.78 -16.55 -11.52
N ASP A 94 -2.38 -17.81 -11.61
CA ASP A 94 -1.93 -18.62 -10.48
C ASP A 94 -0.45 -18.39 -10.18
N THR A 95 0.03 -18.78 -9.01
CA THR A 95 1.46 -18.98 -8.76
C THR A 95 1.83 -20.41 -9.12
N LEU A 96 2.75 -20.57 -10.06
CA LEU A 96 3.18 -21.86 -10.59
C LEU A 96 4.49 -22.32 -9.95
N PHE A 97 4.56 -23.62 -9.65
CA PHE A 97 5.75 -24.30 -9.16
C PHE A 97 6.19 -25.34 -10.21
N THR A 98 7.35 -25.12 -10.80
CA THR A 98 7.84 -25.87 -11.98
C THR A 98 9.30 -26.28 -11.83
N THR A 99 9.80 -27.21 -12.64
CA THR A 99 11.22 -27.57 -12.69
C THR A 99 12.08 -26.55 -13.46
N SER A 100 11.49 -25.89 -14.42
CA SER A 100 11.93 -24.66 -15.10
C SER A 100 10.68 -24.02 -15.73
N LEU A 101 10.76 -22.81 -16.26
CA LEU A 101 9.61 -22.19 -16.91
C LEU A 101 9.08 -23.01 -18.09
N ALA A 102 9.98 -23.59 -18.88
CA ALA A 102 9.65 -24.49 -19.99
C ALA A 102 9.46 -25.95 -19.54
N GLY A 103 9.75 -26.23 -18.27
CA GLY A 103 9.78 -27.58 -17.72
C GLY A 103 8.43 -28.07 -17.22
N GLU A 104 8.52 -29.17 -16.45
CA GLU A 104 7.33 -29.80 -15.88
C GLU A 104 6.72 -28.96 -14.77
N GLU A 105 5.41 -28.78 -14.82
CA GLU A 105 4.63 -28.19 -13.74
C GLU A 105 4.36 -29.26 -12.67
N ILE A 106 4.64 -28.90 -11.42
CA ILE A 106 4.53 -29.80 -10.27
C ILE A 106 3.23 -29.54 -9.53
N VAL A 107 2.96 -28.27 -9.25
CA VAL A 107 1.76 -27.85 -8.54
C VAL A 107 1.53 -26.35 -8.80
N ARG A 108 0.31 -25.88 -8.63
CA ARG A 108 -0.05 -24.45 -8.68
C ARG A 108 -0.98 -24.08 -7.56
N LEU A 109 -0.95 -22.82 -7.18
CA LEU A 109 -1.85 -22.22 -6.21
C LEU A 109 -2.64 -21.10 -6.91
N GLN A 110 -3.95 -21.07 -6.76
CA GLN A 110 -4.77 -19.91 -7.12
C GLN A 110 -4.41 -18.73 -6.20
N THR A 111 -3.99 -17.62 -6.77
CA THR A 111 -3.44 -16.49 -6.02
C THR A 111 -4.15 -15.19 -6.36
N TRP A 112 -3.95 -14.16 -5.53
CA TRP A 112 -4.42 -12.79 -5.77
C TRP A 112 -5.94 -12.63 -5.91
N GLY A 113 -6.71 -13.60 -5.38
CA GLY A 113 -8.15 -13.64 -5.55
C GLY A 113 -8.63 -13.91 -6.98
N THR A 114 -7.74 -14.28 -7.94
CA THR A 114 -8.12 -14.54 -9.34
C THR A 114 -8.80 -15.87 -9.54
N GLY A 115 -8.57 -16.84 -8.63
CA GLY A 115 -9.14 -18.18 -8.72
C GLY A 115 -10.60 -18.25 -8.28
N ASP A 116 -11.35 -19.19 -8.85
CA ASP A 116 -12.78 -19.41 -8.61
C ASP A 116 -13.13 -19.70 -7.15
N GLN A 117 -12.22 -20.34 -6.40
CA GLN A 117 -12.40 -20.61 -4.97
C GLN A 117 -12.40 -19.34 -4.10
N ARG A 118 -11.71 -18.29 -4.51
CA ARG A 118 -11.50 -17.08 -3.71
C ARG A 118 -12.08 -15.81 -4.33
N ALA A 119 -12.31 -15.77 -5.64
CA ALA A 119 -12.80 -14.59 -6.35
C ALA A 119 -14.05 -13.98 -5.71
N GLY A 120 -15.00 -14.81 -5.27
CA GLY A 120 -16.20 -14.35 -4.59
C GLY A 120 -15.95 -13.66 -3.25
N ASP A 121 -14.93 -14.07 -2.48
CA ASP A 121 -14.53 -13.39 -1.24
C ASP A 121 -13.95 -12.01 -1.53
N TYR A 122 -13.05 -11.91 -2.51
CA TYR A 122 -12.45 -10.63 -2.92
C TYR A 122 -13.47 -9.66 -3.49
N LEU A 123 -14.38 -10.12 -4.37
CA LEU A 123 -15.44 -9.29 -4.96
C LEU A 123 -16.48 -8.79 -3.93
N ARG A 124 -16.67 -9.54 -2.84
CA ARG A 124 -17.53 -9.11 -1.72
C ARG A 124 -16.79 -8.22 -0.72
N GLY A 125 -15.47 -8.31 -0.66
CA GLY A 125 -14.64 -7.60 0.32
C GLY A 125 -14.36 -6.15 -0.03
N SER A 126 -14.37 -5.83 -1.34
CA SER A 126 -13.98 -4.50 -1.85
C SER A 126 -14.63 -4.22 -3.21
N PRO A 127 -14.88 -2.94 -3.55
CA PRO A 127 -15.24 -2.54 -4.93
C PRO A 127 -14.05 -2.60 -5.88
N CYS A 128 -12.84 -2.71 -5.35
CA CYS A 128 -11.58 -2.70 -6.09
C CYS A 128 -11.08 -4.13 -6.35
N THR A 129 -10.35 -4.34 -7.44
CA THR A 129 -9.52 -5.54 -7.65
C THR A 129 -8.11 -5.30 -7.15
N MET A 130 -7.35 -6.37 -6.94
CA MET A 130 -5.90 -6.24 -6.78
C MET A 130 -5.28 -5.79 -8.10
N LEU A 131 -4.16 -5.06 -8.03
CA LEU A 131 -3.40 -4.61 -9.20
C LEU A 131 -1.98 -5.17 -9.14
N ASP A 132 -1.43 -5.51 -10.30
CA ASP A 132 0.01 -5.71 -10.45
C ASP A 132 0.59 -4.52 -11.22
N ILE A 133 1.01 -3.49 -10.48
CA ILE A 133 1.58 -2.27 -11.03
C ILE A 133 2.99 -2.06 -10.47
N PRO A 134 4.03 -2.13 -11.34
CA PRO A 134 5.41 -1.93 -10.90
C PRO A 134 5.64 -0.54 -10.30
N GLN A 135 6.45 -0.48 -9.25
CA GLN A 135 6.79 0.76 -8.53
C GLN A 135 7.23 1.92 -9.47
N PRO A 136 8.04 1.71 -10.53
CA PRO A 136 8.40 2.77 -11.48
C PRO A 136 7.22 3.36 -12.27
N LEU A 137 6.05 2.74 -12.24
CA LEU A 137 4.81 3.26 -12.84
C LEU A 137 3.88 3.85 -11.76
N MET A 138 3.87 3.28 -10.56
CA MET A 138 3.06 3.79 -9.44
C MET A 138 3.56 5.14 -8.93
N GLU A 139 4.87 5.31 -8.74
CA GLU A 139 5.43 6.54 -8.18
C GLU A 139 5.16 7.78 -9.04
N PRO A 140 5.39 7.77 -10.37
CA PRO A 140 5.06 8.92 -11.22
C PRO A 140 3.59 9.30 -11.18
N LEU A 141 2.69 8.31 -11.09
CA LEU A 141 1.24 8.53 -10.97
C LEU A 141 0.93 9.32 -9.68
N LEU A 142 1.47 8.88 -8.55
CA LEU A 142 1.26 9.54 -7.26
C LEU A 142 1.83 10.97 -7.25
N ILE A 143 3.08 11.12 -7.70
CA ILE A 143 3.81 12.39 -7.70
C ILE A 143 3.15 13.41 -8.63
N LYS A 144 2.81 12.98 -9.86
CA LYS A 144 2.14 13.85 -10.83
C LYS A 144 0.80 14.35 -10.29
N ASN A 145 -0.03 13.46 -9.79
CA ASN A 145 -1.33 13.84 -9.24
C ASN A 145 -1.21 14.71 -7.98
N ALA A 146 -0.18 14.51 -7.15
CA ALA A 146 0.11 15.40 -6.03
C ALA A 146 0.48 16.81 -6.51
N ALA A 147 1.38 16.93 -7.49
CA ALA A 147 1.80 18.19 -8.07
C ALA A 147 0.64 18.91 -8.78
N ASP A 148 -0.20 18.19 -9.56
CA ASP A 148 -1.39 18.74 -10.22
C ASP A 148 -2.40 19.32 -9.20
N ARG A 149 -2.36 18.86 -7.94
CA ARG A 149 -3.19 19.35 -6.82
C ARG A 149 -2.49 20.38 -5.94
N GLY A 150 -1.31 20.86 -6.35
CA GLY A 150 -0.60 21.95 -5.69
C GLY A 150 0.51 21.54 -4.72
N ALA A 151 0.89 20.27 -4.65
CA ALA A 151 2.10 19.89 -3.93
C ALA A 151 3.34 20.41 -4.66
N ILE A 152 4.27 20.98 -3.90
CA ILE A 152 5.59 21.33 -4.42
C ILE A 152 6.45 20.07 -4.34
N VAL A 153 7.06 19.67 -5.46
CA VAL A 153 7.90 18.48 -5.57
C VAL A 153 9.32 18.87 -5.94
N SER A 154 10.30 18.49 -5.11
CA SER A 154 11.72 18.75 -5.37
C SER A 154 12.51 17.45 -5.45
N LEU A 155 13.03 17.20 -6.66
CA LEU A 155 13.98 16.12 -6.95
C LEU A 155 15.41 16.59 -6.65
N ASN A 156 16.37 15.67 -6.53
CA ASN A 156 17.77 15.98 -6.19
C ASN A 156 17.91 16.83 -4.93
N THR A 157 17.00 16.68 -3.99
CA THR A 157 16.96 17.45 -2.74
C THR A 157 17.19 16.50 -1.58
N GLU A 158 18.36 16.61 -0.97
CA GLU A 158 18.77 15.77 0.15
C GLU A 158 18.36 16.42 1.46
N TYR A 159 17.66 15.67 2.30
CA TYR A 159 17.47 15.99 3.71
C TYR A 159 18.78 15.83 4.47
N LEU A 160 19.14 16.82 5.29
CA LEU A 160 20.35 16.81 6.11
C LEU A 160 20.04 16.60 7.59
N SER A 161 19.17 17.45 8.14
CA SER A 161 18.81 17.47 9.55
C SER A 161 17.52 18.25 9.77
N HIS A 162 17.00 18.20 10.98
CA HIS A 162 15.92 19.07 11.42
C HIS A 162 16.07 19.46 12.89
N GLU A 163 15.43 20.55 13.26
CA GLU A 163 15.20 20.95 14.64
C GLU A 163 13.69 21.19 14.81
N GLN A 164 13.13 20.93 15.99
CA GLN A 164 11.72 21.18 16.26
C GLN A 164 11.53 21.94 17.56
N ASP A 165 10.48 22.77 17.58
CA ASP A 165 9.99 23.50 18.74
C ASP A 165 8.50 23.16 19.00
N ALA A 166 7.86 23.88 19.94
CA ALA A 166 6.44 23.69 20.25
C ALA A 166 5.51 24.03 19.07
N GLU A 167 5.96 24.80 18.09
CA GLU A 167 5.13 25.35 17.02
C GLU A 167 5.42 24.69 15.66
N GLY A 168 6.67 24.27 15.39
CA GLY A 168 7.04 23.77 14.08
C GLY A 168 8.35 22.99 14.03
N VAL A 169 8.78 22.74 12.80
CA VAL A 169 10.03 22.02 12.48
C VAL A 169 10.82 22.87 11.48
N TRP A 170 12.09 23.10 11.77
CA TRP A 170 13.06 23.64 10.84
C TRP A 170 13.77 22.48 10.15
N VAL A 171 13.73 22.43 8.83
CA VAL A 171 14.30 21.32 8.05
C VAL A 171 15.37 21.83 7.12
N GLN A 172 16.57 21.25 7.20
CA GLN A 172 17.73 21.61 6.40
C GLN A 172 17.91 20.67 5.21
N PHE A 173 18.16 21.26 4.06
CA PHE A 173 18.30 20.56 2.78
C PHE A 173 19.57 20.94 2.04
N ARG A 174 19.95 20.06 1.12
CA ARG A 174 20.97 20.32 0.09
C ARG A 174 20.38 20.04 -1.29
N ASP A 175 20.44 21.02 -2.19
CA ASP A 175 20.24 20.77 -3.63
C ASP A 175 21.49 20.03 -4.18
N LEU A 176 21.31 18.79 -4.61
CA LEU A 176 22.42 17.95 -5.07
C LEU A 176 22.98 18.35 -6.45
N ARG A 177 22.26 19.21 -7.21
CA ARG A 177 22.72 19.71 -8.51
C ARG A 177 23.63 20.92 -8.35
N THR A 178 23.33 21.78 -7.37
CA THR A 178 24.05 23.05 -7.15
C THR A 178 24.95 23.00 -5.92
N GLY A 179 24.73 22.07 -4.99
CA GLY A 179 25.36 22.02 -3.68
C GLY A 179 24.82 23.07 -2.69
N GLN A 180 23.85 23.88 -3.09
CA GLN A 180 23.27 24.91 -2.23
C GLN A 180 22.56 24.32 -1.03
N LEU A 181 22.80 24.90 0.14
CA LEU A 181 22.09 24.61 1.37
C LEU A 181 20.94 25.59 1.53
N PHE A 182 19.80 25.10 1.98
CA PHE A 182 18.65 25.93 2.33
C PHE A 182 17.87 25.30 3.49
N GLU A 183 17.09 26.13 4.15
CA GLU A 183 16.28 25.75 5.30
C GLU A 183 14.82 26.11 5.07
N GLN A 184 13.92 25.35 5.67
CA GLN A 184 12.49 25.54 5.55
C GLN A 184 11.79 25.32 6.88
N ARG A 185 10.84 26.21 7.24
CA ARG A 185 9.97 26.01 8.40
C ARG A 185 8.64 25.40 8.00
N ALA A 186 8.28 24.30 8.65
CA ALA A 186 7.01 23.62 8.49
C ALA A 186 6.30 23.38 9.83
N ARG A 187 4.99 23.15 9.80
CA ARG A 187 4.24 22.74 11.00
C ARG A 187 4.57 21.31 11.38
N TYR A 188 4.76 20.43 10.39
CA TYR A 188 5.04 18.99 10.57
C TYR A 188 6.05 18.47 9.55
N LEU A 189 6.82 17.48 9.96
CA LEU A 189 7.73 16.70 9.13
C LEU A 189 7.25 15.25 9.05
N LEU A 190 6.97 14.75 7.84
CA LEU A 190 6.60 13.37 7.59
C LEU A 190 7.74 12.66 6.83
N ALA A 191 8.31 11.63 7.41
CA ALA A 191 9.45 10.91 6.87
C ALA A 191 9.04 9.53 6.33
N PHE A 192 9.17 9.39 5.01
CA PHE A 192 9.00 8.15 4.26
C PHE A 192 10.28 7.87 3.45
N ASP A 193 11.43 8.12 4.07
CA ASP A 193 12.77 8.10 3.48
C ASP A 193 13.39 6.70 3.40
N GLY A 194 12.57 5.66 3.62
CA GLY A 194 12.90 4.28 3.38
C GLY A 194 13.72 3.61 4.50
N ALA A 195 14.21 2.39 4.21
CA ALA A 195 14.82 1.53 5.22
C ALA A 195 16.13 2.08 5.85
N ARG A 196 16.71 3.14 5.30
CA ARG A 196 17.88 3.84 5.85
C ARG A 196 17.51 5.24 6.31
N SER A 197 16.35 5.38 6.90
CA SER A 197 15.80 6.66 7.35
C SER A 197 16.75 7.40 8.27
N ARG A 198 17.26 8.54 7.81
CA ARG A 198 18.03 9.47 8.64
C ARG A 198 17.14 10.20 9.64
N VAL A 199 15.88 10.42 9.28
CA VAL A 199 14.93 11.07 10.19
C VAL A 199 14.62 10.17 11.37
N ALA A 200 14.31 8.88 11.14
CA ALA A 200 14.06 7.91 12.21
C ALA A 200 15.28 7.74 13.15
N GLU A 201 16.49 7.76 12.58
CA GLU A 201 17.74 7.75 13.35
C GLU A 201 17.90 9.01 14.20
N GLN A 202 17.68 10.19 13.61
CA GLN A 202 17.86 11.47 14.29
C GLN A 202 16.87 11.66 15.45
N ILE A 203 15.61 11.22 15.29
CA ILE A 203 14.63 11.29 16.40
C ILE A 203 14.73 10.11 17.38
N GLY A 204 15.65 9.16 17.15
CA GLY A 204 15.91 8.05 18.05
C GLY A 204 14.74 7.08 18.17
N LEU A 205 14.07 6.71 17.06
CA LEU A 205 12.96 5.75 17.10
C LEU A 205 13.43 4.41 17.68
N PRO A 206 12.67 3.81 18.61
CA PRO A 206 12.98 2.47 19.13
C PRO A 206 12.57 1.40 18.10
N PHE A 207 13.50 0.47 17.85
CA PHE A 207 13.29 -0.66 16.94
C PHE A 207 13.45 -1.99 17.66
N GLU A 208 12.64 -2.96 17.24
CA GLU A 208 12.75 -4.37 17.61
C GLU A 208 13.04 -5.23 16.38
N GLY A 209 13.76 -6.37 16.58
CA GLY A 209 14.10 -7.31 15.52
C GLY A 209 15.52 -7.19 14.99
N GLU A 210 15.80 -7.82 13.84
CA GLU A 210 17.13 -8.01 13.28
C GLU A 210 17.21 -7.58 11.82
N LEU A 211 18.38 -7.11 11.40
CA LEU A 211 18.69 -6.73 10.01
C LEU A 211 19.58 -7.78 9.33
N ALA A 212 19.52 -7.84 8.01
CA ALA A 212 20.44 -8.60 7.16
C ALA A 212 20.56 -10.09 7.50
N ARG A 213 19.43 -10.80 7.67
CA ARG A 213 19.41 -12.25 8.00
C ARG A 213 19.74 -13.17 6.83
N ALA A 214 19.47 -12.74 5.59
CA ALA A 214 19.76 -13.49 4.37
C ALA A 214 19.86 -12.52 3.19
N GLY A 215 20.39 -12.99 2.05
CA GLY A 215 20.49 -12.20 0.83
C GLY A 215 19.68 -12.77 -0.32
N THR A 216 19.26 -11.90 -1.23
CA THR A 216 18.60 -12.25 -2.49
C THR A 216 19.19 -11.44 -3.63
N ALA A 217 19.58 -12.10 -4.72
CA ALA A 217 19.96 -11.45 -5.97
C ALA A 217 18.73 -11.36 -6.87
N TYR A 218 18.49 -10.18 -7.44
CA TYR A 218 17.45 -9.91 -8.42
C TYR A 218 18.06 -9.36 -9.70
N ILE A 219 17.64 -9.91 -10.82
CA ILE A 219 18.10 -9.53 -12.15
C ILE A 219 16.89 -9.12 -12.98
N LEU A 220 16.84 -7.86 -13.35
CA LEU A 220 15.87 -7.34 -14.32
C LEU A 220 16.40 -7.58 -15.72
N PHE A 221 15.59 -8.21 -16.58
CA PHE A 221 15.95 -8.53 -17.94
C PHE A 221 14.77 -8.47 -18.90
N ASN A 222 15.05 -8.27 -20.17
CA ASN A 222 14.10 -8.37 -21.27
C ASN A 222 14.30 -9.68 -22.00
N ALA A 223 13.22 -10.42 -22.22
CA ALA A 223 13.14 -11.60 -23.06
C ALA A 223 11.69 -11.90 -23.40
N ASP A 224 11.40 -12.33 -24.62
CA ASP A 224 10.07 -12.83 -24.99
C ASP A 224 9.89 -14.27 -24.47
N LEU A 225 9.13 -14.41 -23.37
CA LEU A 225 8.79 -15.69 -22.78
C LEU A 225 7.33 -16.12 -23.08
N SER A 226 6.65 -15.44 -24.00
CA SER A 226 5.24 -15.68 -24.32
C SER A 226 4.94 -17.13 -24.68
N ARG A 227 5.84 -17.82 -25.40
CA ARG A 227 5.69 -19.24 -25.75
C ARG A 227 5.58 -20.18 -24.55
N TYR A 228 6.10 -19.79 -23.37
CA TYR A 228 6.06 -20.60 -22.16
C TYR A 228 4.90 -20.26 -21.23
N VAL A 229 4.32 -19.06 -21.34
CA VAL A 229 3.36 -18.56 -20.34
C VAL A 229 2.02 -18.11 -20.92
N ALA A 230 1.91 -17.73 -22.20
CA ALA A 230 0.66 -17.20 -22.75
C ALA A 230 -0.55 -18.17 -22.67
N HIS A 231 -0.29 -19.48 -22.69
CA HIS A 231 -1.31 -20.53 -22.56
C HIS A 231 -1.70 -20.84 -21.10
N ARG A 232 -0.93 -20.34 -20.12
CA ARG A 232 -1.15 -20.47 -18.68
C ARG A 232 -0.68 -19.20 -17.97
N PRO A 233 -1.39 -18.08 -18.14
CA PRO A 233 -0.97 -16.79 -17.64
C PRO A 233 -0.65 -16.83 -16.15
N SER A 234 0.52 -16.31 -15.77
CA SER A 234 0.97 -16.17 -14.40
C SER A 234 2.07 -15.12 -14.34
N ILE A 235 2.00 -14.26 -13.33
CA ILE A 235 3.05 -13.27 -13.09
C ILE A 235 4.17 -13.80 -12.20
N LEU A 236 4.01 -14.98 -11.57
CA LEU A 236 4.95 -15.51 -10.58
C LEU A 236 5.17 -17.01 -10.77
N HIS A 237 6.44 -17.38 -10.99
CA HIS A 237 6.87 -18.77 -11.14
C HIS A 237 7.99 -19.08 -10.15
N TRP A 238 7.80 -20.13 -9.35
CA TRP A 238 8.81 -20.70 -8.50
C TRP A 238 9.44 -21.92 -9.17
N ILE A 239 10.78 -21.92 -9.25
CA ILE A 239 11.53 -22.92 -10.00
C ILE A 239 12.28 -23.82 -9.03
N PHE A 240 11.91 -25.08 -8.98
CA PHE A 240 12.65 -26.13 -8.29
C PHE A 240 13.80 -26.62 -9.18
N ASN A 241 15.04 -26.37 -8.75
CA ASN A 241 16.22 -26.82 -9.49
C ASN A 241 17.38 -27.12 -8.53
N SER A 242 17.77 -28.40 -8.45
CA SER A 242 18.83 -28.87 -7.54
C SER A 242 20.23 -28.31 -7.84
N LYS A 243 20.46 -27.84 -9.06
CA LYS A 243 21.75 -27.30 -9.51
C LYS A 243 21.96 -25.81 -9.19
N ALA A 244 20.93 -25.14 -8.70
CA ALA A 244 20.93 -23.70 -8.66
C ALA A 244 21.48 -23.08 -7.39
N GLY A 245 21.61 -23.82 -6.29
CA GLY A 245 22.17 -23.32 -5.04
C GLY A 245 21.45 -22.07 -4.53
N PHE A 246 20.12 -22.09 -4.42
CA PHE A 246 19.29 -20.92 -4.19
C PHE A 246 19.18 -20.47 -2.73
N GLY A 247 20.20 -20.66 -1.91
CA GLY A 247 20.21 -20.20 -0.53
C GLY A 247 19.10 -20.83 0.33
N GLU A 248 18.61 -20.09 1.32
CA GLU A 248 17.65 -20.59 2.32
C GLU A 248 16.30 -21.04 1.71
N ILE A 249 15.77 -20.31 0.72
CA ILE A 249 14.51 -20.68 0.05
C ILE A 249 14.66 -21.95 -0.79
N GLY A 250 15.85 -22.18 -1.37
CA GLY A 250 16.18 -23.36 -2.17
C GLY A 250 15.40 -23.48 -3.50
N MET A 251 14.90 -22.35 -4.00
CA MET A 251 14.17 -22.23 -5.27
C MET A 251 14.58 -20.96 -5.99
N GLY A 252 14.48 -20.96 -7.31
CA GLY A 252 14.56 -19.76 -8.12
C GLY A 252 13.19 -19.13 -8.34
N LEU A 253 13.20 -17.89 -8.75
CA LEU A 253 12.02 -17.08 -9.00
C LEU A 253 12.11 -16.49 -10.41
N LEU A 254 11.02 -16.57 -11.15
CA LEU A 254 10.77 -15.73 -12.33
C LEU A 254 9.46 -14.96 -12.12
N ARG A 255 9.55 -13.64 -12.24
CA ARG A 255 8.40 -12.75 -12.08
C ARG A 255 8.28 -11.86 -13.30
N ALA A 256 7.09 -11.83 -13.91
CA ALA A 256 6.77 -10.90 -14.97
C ALA A 256 6.62 -9.48 -14.45
N ILE A 257 7.20 -8.51 -15.16
CA ILE A 257 7.08 -7.07 -14.92
C ILE A 257 6.18 -6.44 -16.00
N LYS A 258 6.41 -6.85 -17.24
CA LYS A 258 5.50 -6.59 -18.35
C LYS A 258 5.20 -7.93 -19.01
N PRO A 259 3.95 -8.34 -19.04
CA PRO A 259 3.58 -9.59 -19.71
C PRO A 259 3.93 -9.49 -21.20
N TRP A 260 4.69 -10.36 -21.78
CA TRP A 260 5.56 -11.43 -21.26
C TRP A 260 7.00 -11.14 -21.71
N SER A 261 7.35 -9.85 -21.72
CA SER A 261 8.54 -9.30 -22.36
C SER A 261 9.60 -8.78 -21.39
N GLN A 262 9.23 -8.44 -20.14
CA GLN A 262 10.19 -7.99 -19.12
C GLN A 262 9.99 -8.77 -17.82
N TRP A 263 11.10 -9.20 -17.22
CA TRP A 263 11.11 -10.14 -16.11
C TRP A 263 12.13 -9.81 -15.04
N ILE A 264 11.85 -10.28 -13.83
CA ILE A 264 12.87 -10.45 -12.78
C ILE A 264 13.15 -11.93 -12.62
N ALA A 265 14.44 -12.31 -12.68
CA ALA A 265 14.95 -13.55 -12.12
C ALA A 265 15.46 -13.28 -10.71
N GLY A 266 15.15 -14.17 -9.76
CA GLY A 266 15.57 -14.04 -8.37
C GLY A 266 16.10 -15.36 -7.79
N TRP A 267 17.09 -15.25 -6.89
CA TRP A 267 17.59 -16.39 -6.10
C TRP A 267 18.21 -15.90 -4.79
N GLY A 268 18.14 -16.74 -3.76
CA GLY A 268 18.79 -16.48 -2.48
C GLY A 268 20.30 -16.74 -2.51
N PHE A 269 21.03 -16.09 -1.62
CA PHE A 269 22.42 -16.40 -1.33
C PHE A 269 22.69 -16.31 0.18
N ASP A 270 23.71 -17.04 0.62
CA ASP A 270 24.17 -17.05 2.01
C ASP A 270 25.10 -15.85 2.24
N ILE A 271 24.67 -14.91 3.08
CA ILE A 271 25.45 -13.71 3.41
C ILE A 271 26.77 -14.02 4.13
N ALA A 272 26.88 -15.17 4.80
CA ALA A 272 28.10 -15.58 5.46
C ALA A 272 29.21 -15.95 4.45
N GLN A 273 28.85 -16.28 3.21
CA GLN A 273 29.78 -16.56 2.12
C GLN A 273 30.14 -15.30 1.30
N GLY A 274 29.59 -14.14 1.67
CA GLY A 274 29.75 -12.89 0.96
C GLY A 274 28.75 -12.70 -0.19
N GLU A 275 28.95 -11.63 -0.96
CA GLU A 275 28.09 -11.32 -2.11
C GLU A 275 28.36 -12.30 -3.26
N PRO A 276 27.30 -12.76 -3.97
CA PRO A 276 27.46 -13.70 -5.08
C PRO A 276 28.12 -13.05 -6.29
N GLU A 277 28.82 -13.83 -7.08
CA GLU A 277 29.29 -13.40 -8.39
C GLU A 277 28.09 -13.12 -9.32
N LEU A 278 28.06 -11.93 -9.89
CA LEU A 278 27.01 -11.46 -10.80
C LEU A 278 27.60 -11.00 -12.15
N SER A 279 28.66 -11.67 -12.66
CA SER A 279 29.13 -11.44 -14.04
C SER A 279 28.02 -11.76 -15.04
N ASP A 280 28.06 -11.17 -16.21
CA ASP A 280 27.01 -11.35 -17.23
C ASP A 280 26.84 -12.82 -17.60
N ASP A 281 27.94 -13.54 -17.78
CA ASP A 281 27.92 -14.96 -18.15
C ASP A 281 27.25 -15.82 -17.06
N VAL A 282 27.57 -15.59 -15.78
CA VAL A 282 26.96 -16.31 -14.65
C VAL A 282 25.46 -16.03 -14.59
N VAL A 283 25.09 -14.77 -14.75
CA VAL A 283 23.69 -14.34 -14.68
C VAL A 283 22.88 -14.89 -15.86
N LEU A 284 23.41 -14.79 -17.09
CA LEU A 284 22.76 -15.35 -18.29
C LEU A 284 22.60 -16.87 -18.18
N GLY A 285 23.64 -17.58 -17.71
CA GLY A 285 23.56 -19.01 -17.45
C GLY A 285 22.45 -19.37 -16.45
N ARG A 286 22.31 -18.61 -15.37
CA ARG A 286 21.24 -18.82 -14.37
C ARG A 286 19.85 -18.53 -14.94
N ILE A 287 19.66 -17.44 -15.68
CA ILE A 287 18.38 -17.11 -16.32
C ILE A 287 17.97 -18.23 -17.30
N ARG A 288 18.88 -18.66 -18.18
CA ARG A 288 18.63 -19.76 -19.13
C ARG A 288 18.26 -21.06 -18.41
N MET A 289 18.91 -21.36 -17.30
CA MET A 289 18.60 -22.52 -16.47
C MET A 289 17.21 -22.40 -15.85
N LEU A 290 16.83 -21.22 -15.29
CA LEU A 290 15.51 -21.00 -14.71
C LEU A 290 14.40 -21.07 -15.77
N VAL A 291 14.66 -20.57 -16.97
CA VAL A 291 13.71 -20.68 -18.09
C VAL A 291 13.68 -22.11 -18.65
N GLY A 292 14.81 -22.82 -18.64
CA GLY A 292 14.93 -24.17 -19.24
C GLY A 292 15.18 -24.11 -20.74
N ASP A 293 15.80 -23.02 -21.23
CA ASP A 293 16.13 -22.77 -22.62
C ASP A 293 17.56 -22.23 -22.71
N PRO A 294 18.54 -23.07 -23.12
CA PRO A 294 19.94 -22.67 -23.21
C PRO A 294 20.22 -21.63 -24.31
N GLU A 295 19.36 -21.56 -25.33
CA GLU A 295 19.50 -20.65 -26.47
C GLU A 295 18.69 -19.36 -26.33
N LEU A 296 18.09 -19.14 -25.16
CA LEU A 296 17.26 -17.96 -24.91
C LEU A 296 18.08 -16.68 -25.11
N GLU A 297 17.56 -15.79 -25.95
CA GLU A 297 18.06 -14.42 -26.08
C GLU A 297 17.61 -13.59 -24.88
N VAL A 298 18.56 -12.98 -24.19
CA VAL A 298 18.34 -12.20 -22.96
C VAL A 298 19.08 -10.89 -23.05
N GLU A 299 18.37 -9.79 -22.84
CA GLU A 299 18.94 -8.47 -22.61
C GLU A 299 18.94 -8.17 -21.11
N LEU A 300 20.13 -8.07 -20.49
CA LEU A 300 20.26 -7.72 -19.09
C LEU A 300 20.02 -6.21 -18.92
N VAL A 301 19.07 -5.85 -18.07
CA VAL A 301 18.74 -4.45 -17.78
C VAL A 301 19.41 -3.99 -16.49
N ARG A 302 19.31 -4.78 -15.42
CA ARG A 302 19.86 -4.39 -14.11
C ARG A 302 20.08 -5.59 -13.19
N LYS A 303 21.11 -5.51 -12.38
CA LYS A 303 21.43 -6.45 -11.29
C LYS A 303 21.39 -5.71 -9.97
N PHE A 304 20.79 -6.30 -8.95
CA PHE A 304 20.77 -5.72 -7.61
C PHE A 304 20.66 -6.79 -6.52
N LEU A 305 21.28 -6.49 -5.39
CA LEU A 305 21.20 -7.31 -4.19
C LEU A 305 20.21 -6.71 -3.21
N TRP A 306 19.56 -7.58 -2.48
CA TRP A 306 18.62 -7.21 -1.46
C TRP A 306 18.81 -8.09 -0.22
N TYR A 307 18.69 -7.48 0.97
CA TYR A 307 18.90 -8.17 2.24
C TYR A 307 17.59 -8.33 2.98
N VAL A 308 17.38 -9.54 3.52
CA VAL A 308 16.20 -9.90 4.32
C VAL A 308 16.30 -9.25 5.69
N ASN A 309 15.32 -8.43 6.02
CA ASN A 309 15.20 -7.79 7.32
C ASN A 309 13.98 -8.30 8.07
N GLN A 310 14.06 -8.26 9.40
CA GLN A 310 12.95 -8.52 10.31
C GLN A 310 13.00 -7.47 11.39
N GLN A 311 12.60 -6.23 11.08
CA GLN A 311 12.70 -5.12 12.02
C GLN A 311 11.49 -4.20 11.91
N HIS A 312 10.95 -3.77 13.04
CA HIS A 312 9.88 -2.77 13.12
C HIS A 312 10.14 -1.79 14.26
N ALA A 313 9.63 -0.56 14.10
CA ALA A 313 9.64 0.43 15.16
C ALA A 313 8.43 0.24 16.07
N THR A 314 8.58 0.47 17.35
CA THR A 314 7.49 0.42 18.34
C THR A 314 6.84 1.78 18.58
N ASN A 315 7.47 2.85 18.09
CA ASN A 315 6.93 4.20 18.05
C ASN A 315 7.19 4.82 16.68
N TYR A 316 6.24 5.59 16.14
CA TYR A 316 6.30 6.14 14.80
C TYR A 316 6.44 7.69 14.78
N GLN A 317 6.51 8.31 15.95
CA GLN A 317 6.55 9.76 16.04
C GLN A 317 7.33 10.28 17.25
N VAL A 318 7.91 11.47 17.12
CA VAL A 318 8.45 12.27 18.23
C VAL A 318 8.08 13.73 17.99
N GLY A 319 7.22 14.29 18.85
CA GLY A 319 6.74 15.65 18.69
C GLY A 319 6.02 15.89 17.38
N ARG A 320 6.57 16.72 16.51
CA ARG A 320 6.01 17.10 15.20
C ARG A 320 6.59 16.32 14.02
N VAL A 321 7.40 15.30 14.30
CA VAL A 321 8.06 14.46 13.32
C VAL A 321 7.47 13.06 13.34
N PHE A 322 7.00 12.59 12.18
CA PHE A 322 6.34 11.32 11.99
C PHE A 322 7.08 10.49 10.96
N CYS A 323 7.21 9.19 11.19
CA CYS A 323 7.81 8.24 10.25
C CYS A 323 6.77 7.20 9.82
N GLY A 324 6.95 6.63 8.63
CA GLY A 324 6.10 5.56 8.11
C GLY A 324 6.77 4.77 6.99
N GLY A 325 6.13 3.71 6.54
CA GLY A 325 6.65 2.81 5.52
C GLY A 325 7.94 2.12 5.94
N ASP A 326 8.84 1.90 4.97
CA ASP A 326 10.12 1.21 5.23
C ASP A 326 11.00 1.93 6.26
N ALA A 327 10.73 3.19 6.60
CA ALA A 327 11.41 3.90 7.68
C ALA A 327 11.11 3.27 9.05
N VAL A 328 9.97 2.60 9.21
CA VAL A 328 9.51 2.04 10.49
C VAL A 328 9.25 0.52 10.47
N HIS A 329 9.10 -0.12 9.29
CA HIS A 329 8.95 -1.58 9.17
C HIS A 329 9.73 -2.12 7.98
N ARG A 330 10.64 -3.04 8.25
CA ARG A 330 11.59 -3.61 7.28
C ARG A 330 11.45 -5.13 7.28
N HIS A 331 11.02 -5.68 6.15
CA HIS A 331 10.72 -7.10 6.02
C HIS A 331 10.96 -7.61 4.59
N PRO A 332 11.01 -8.95 4.35
CA PRO A 332 11.12 -9.51 3.01
C PRO A 332 9.92 -9.16 2.13
N PRO A 333 10.06 -9.22 0.80
CA PRO A 333 8.97 -8.93 -0.14
C PRO A 333 7.87 -9.99 -0.15
N SER A 334 8.03 -11.09 0.59
CA SER A 334 7.01 -12.14 0.76
C SER A 334 5.69 -11.53 1.19
N SER A 335 4.61 -12.06 0.67
CA SER A 335 3.23 -11.59 0.85
C SER A 335 2.90 -10.24 0.18
N GLY A 336 3.85 -9.53 -0.44
CA GLY A 336 3.60 -8.26 -1.13
C GLY A 336 3.04 -7.15 -0.24
N LEU A 337 3.34 -7.13 1.07
CA LEU A 337 2.69 -6.25 2.04
C LEU A 337 3.35 -4.86 2.17
N GLY A 338 4.64 -4.72 1.86
CA GLY A 338 5.44 -3.53 2.20
C GLY A 338 4.90 -2.23 1.65
N SER A 339 4.87 -2.07 0.33
CA SER A 339 4.36 -0.84 -0.30
C SER A 339 2.90 -0.57 0.04
N ASN A 340 2.10 -1.62 0.15
CA ASN A 340 0.69 -1.54 0.51
C ASN A 340 0.48 -0.96 1.91
N THR A 341 1.22 -1.46 2.90
CA THR A 341 1.17 -0.95 4.28
C THR A 341 1.75 0.45 4.36
N SER A 342 2.82 0.73 3.61
CA SER A 342 3.43 2.06 3.52
C SER A 342 2.45 3.12 2.99
N MET A 343 1.66 2.82 1.96
CA MET A 343 0.61 3.70 1.45
C MET A 343 -0.50 3.92 2.48
N GLN A 344 -0.84 2.88 3.25
CA GLN A 344 -1.84 2.97 4.31
C GLN A 344 -1.35 3.79 5.51
N ASP A 345 -0.06 3.72 5.88
CA ASP A 345 0.53 4.57 6.92
C ASP A 345 0.38 6.04 6.54
N ALA A 346 0.77 6.37 5.30
CA ALA A 346 0.66 7.71 4.76
C ALA A 346 -0.79 8.22 4.74
N PHE A 347 -1.74 7.39 4.31
CA PHE A 347 -3.16 7.74 4.22
C PHE A 347 -3.79 7.92 5.61
N ASN A 348 -3.45 7.04 6.58
CA ASN A 348 -3.91 7.16 7.96
C ASN A 348 -3.41 8.47 8.61
N LEU A 349 -2.16 8.86 8.35
CA LEU A 349 -1.56 10.07 8.92
C LEU A 349 -2.05 11.36 8.24
N ALA A 350 -2.19 11.35 6.91
CA ALA A 350 -2.46 12.55 6.13
C ALA A 350 -3.76 13.26 6.53
N TRP A 351 -4.87 12.52 6.73
CA TRP A 351 -6.13 13.14 7.14
C TRP A 351 -6.07 13.73 8.56
N LYS A 352 -5.34 13.05 9.48
CA LYS A 352 -5.17 13.52 10.86
C LYS A 352 -4.41 14.84 10.89
N VAL A 353 -3.30 14.90 10.16
CA VAL A 353 -2.50 16.13 10.01
C VAL A 353 -3.33 17.24 9.37
N ALA A 354 -4.08 16.93 8.30
CA ALA A 354 -4.96 17.90 7.65
C ALA A 354 -6.04 18.46 8.59
N PHE A 355 -6.66 17.61 9.40
CA PHE A 355 -7.69 18.02 10.35
C PHE A 355 -7.13 18.93 11.45
N VAL A 356 -5.94 18.60 11.98
CA VAL A 356 -5.28 19.44 12.99
C VAL A 356 -4.86 20.79 12.40
N ILE A 357 -4.26 20.82 11.22
CA ILE A 357 -3.85 22.07 10.55
C ILE A 357 -5.04 22.98 10.27
N LYS A 358 -6.18 22.40 9.88
CA LYS A 358 -7.43 23.15 9.61
C LYS A 358 -8.22 23.51 10.85
N GLY A 359 -7.78 23.13 12.04
CA GLY A 359 -8.52 23.37 13.28
C GLY A 359 -9.79 22.53 13.43
N HIS A 360 -9.96 21.47 12.64
CA HIS A 360 -11.09 20.53 12.74
C HIS A 360 -10.90 19.53 13.88
N ALA A 361 -9.66 19.33 14.34
CA ALA A 361 -9.31 18.46 15.45
C ALA A 361 -8.22 19.07 16.31
N GLY A 362 -8.17 18.68 17.57
CA GLY A 362 -7.08 19.02 18.47
C GLY A 362 -5.80 18.20 18.15
N PRO A 363 -4.62 18.68 18.57
CA PRO A 363 -3.35 18.01 18.30
C PRO A 363 -3.28 16.58 18.86
N GLY A 364 -4.03 16.26 19.91
CA GLY A 364 -4.15 14.91 20.47
C GLY A 364 -4.68 13.86 19.50
N LEU A 365 -5.31 14.25 18.37
CA LEU A 365 -5.67 13.31 17.31
C LEU A 365 -4.44 12.61 16.73
N LEU A 366 -3.31 13.30 16.66
CA LEU A 366 -2.05 12.76 16.10
C LEU A 366 -1.46 11.66 16.97
N ASP A 367 -1.75 11.64 18.26
CA ASP A 367 -1.30 10.58 19.18
C ASP A 367 -1.90 9.21 18.83
N SER A 368 -2.96 9.18 18.03
CA SER A 368 -3.57 7.94 17.53
C SER A 368 -2.77 7.25 16.43
N TYR A 369 -1.76 7.90 15.83
CA TYR A 369 -1.01 7.32 14.70
C TYR A 369 -0.20 6.08 15.07
N THR A 370 0.64 6.19 16.10
CA THR A 370 1.46 5.06 16.57
C THR A 370 0.61 3.85 17.01
N PRO A 371 -0.39 3.97 17.91
CA PRO A 371 -1.17 2.83 18.36
C PRO A 371 -2.00 2.17 17.24
N GLU A 372 -2.31 2.89 16.17
CA GLU A 372 -3.00 2.31 15.02
C GLU A 372 -2.06 1.62 14.03
N ARG A 373 -0.85 2.17 13.81
CA ARG A 373 0.01 1.71 12.72
C ARG A 373 1.18 0.84 13.15
N ALA A 374 1.73 1.03 14.36
CA ALA A 374 2.83 0.19 14.84
C ALA A 374 2.45 -1.30 14.98
N PRO A 375 1.26 -1.68 15.50
CA PRO A 375 0.84 -3.09 15.54
C PRO A 375 0.66 -3.70 14.13
N VAL A 376 0.24 -2.91 13.14
CA VAL A 376 0.15 -3.36 11.75
C VAL A 376 1.55 -3.61 11.19
N GLY A 377 2.51 -2.70 11.44
CA GLY A 377 3.90 -2.87 11.04
C GLY A 377 4.53 -4.13 11.64
N GLU A 378 4.32 -4.39 12.92
CA GLU A 378 4.75 -5.62 13.60
C GLU A 378 4.15 -6.86 12.93
N GLN A 379 2.82 -6.87 12.70
CA GLN A 379 2.11 -7.99 12.07
C GLN A 379 2.68 -8.33 10.69
N ILE A 380 2.89 -7.33 9.83
CA ILE A 380 3.38 -7.58 8.47
C ILE A 380 4.84 -8.04 8.45
N VAL A 381 5.67 -7.52 9.35
CA VAL A 381 7.07 -7.98 9.52
C VAL A 381 7.08 -9.45 9.94
N ALA A 382 6.27 -9.83 10.93
CA ALA A 382 6.13 -11.21 11.37
C ALA A 382 5.60 -12.11 10.25
N ARG A 383 4.52 -11.71 9.57
CA ARG A 383 3.87 -12.50 8.50
C ARG A 383 4.80 -12.71 7.31
N ALA A 384 5.46 -11.67 6.81
CA ALA A 384 6.37 -11.79 5.68
C ALA A 384 7.54 -12.74 5.95
N ASN A 385 8.10 -12.69 7.17
CA ASN A 385 9.16 -13.60 7.58
C ASN A 385 8.67 -15.03 7.79
N GLN A 386 7.44 -15.23 8.31
CA GLN A 386 6.85 -16.56 8.42
C GLN A 386 6.55 -17.16 7.03
N SER A 387 5.99 -16.37 6.11
CA SER A 387 5.74 -16.80 4.73
C SER A 387 7.00 -17.30 4.03
N ARG A 388 8.15 -16.69 4.33
CA ARG A 388 9.46 -17.16 3.85
C ARG A 388 9.84 -18.51 4.42
N LYS A 389 9.61 -18.76 5.72
CA LYS A 389 9.89 -20.05 6.37
C LYS A 389 9.00 -21.18 5.83
N ASP A 390 7.75 -20.85 5.49
CA ASP A 390 6.76 -21.80 4.99
C ASP A 390 7.15 -22.43 3.64
N TYR A 391 8.17 -21.91 2.92
CA TYR A 391 8.72 -22.55 1.73
C TYR A 391 9.49 -23.86 2.02
N ALA A 392 9.91 -24.09 3.26
CA ALA A 392 10.62 -25.32 3.62
C ALA A 392 9.77 -26.57 3.35
N GLY A 393 8.48 -26.54 3.71
CA GLY A 393 7.55 -27.65 3.50
C GLY A 393 7.37 -28.00 2.02
N LEU A 394 7.42 -27.02 1.12
CA LEU A 394 7.32 -27.26 -0.34
C LEU A 394 8.49 -28.04 -0.93
N ARG A 395 9.56 -28.31 -0.17
CA ARG A 395 10.74 -29.05 -0.61
C ARG A 395 10.85 -30.44 0.05
N GLU A 396 9.95 -30.82 0.93
CA GLU A 396 9.98 -32.10 1.65
C GLU A 396 9.83 -33.33 0.72
N TRP A 397 9.31 -33.12 -0.49
CA TRP A 397 9.20 -34.19 -1.49
C TRP A 397 10.52 -34.48 -2.23
N PHE A 398 11.57 -33.61 -2.09
CA PHE A 398 12.87 -33.85 -2.69
C PHE A 398 13.49 -35.16 -2.18
N ALA A 399 14.23 -35.83 -3.05
CA ALA A 399 15.01 -37.01 -2.69
C ALA A 399 16.37 -36.57 -2.09
N GLN A 400 16.42 -36.35 -0.79
CA GLN A 400 17.57 -35.72 -0.10
C GLN A 400 18.92 -36.44 -0.31
N ASP A 401 18.89 -37.78 -0.48
CA ASP A 401 20.11 -38.60 -0.65
C ASP A 401 20.45 -38.85 -2.12
N SER A 402 20.02 -38.00 -3.03
CA SER A 402 20.21 -38.14 -4.46
C SER A 402 21.14 -37.08 -5.03
N ASP A 403 21.87 -37.39 -6.11
CA ASP A 403 22.67 -36.45 -6.90
C ASP A 403 21.80 -35.41 -7.60
N ASP A 404 20.51 -35.71 -7.83
CA ASP A 404 19.53 -34.78 -8.35
C ASP A 404 18.22 -34.89 -7.54
N PRO A 405 18.16 -34.25 -6.35
CA PRO A 405 17.04 -34.35 -5.41
C PRO A 405 15.69 -33.99 -6.01
N VAL A 406 15.63 -33.02 -6.92
CA VAL A 406 14.39 -32.57 -7.57
C VAL A 406 13.90 -33.62 -8.57
N ARG A 407 14.75 -34.08 -9.50
CA ARG A 407 14.39 -35.09 -10.50
C ARG A 407 13.93 -36.39 -9.84
N ASP A 408 14.73 -36.93 -8.91
CA ASP A 408 14.43 -38.21 -8.29
C ASP A 408 13.27 -38.11 -7.28
N GLY A 409 13.13 -36.95 -6.63
CA GLY A 409 11.95 -36.62 -5.84
C GLY A 409 10.67 -36.58 -6.67
N LEU A 410 10.74 -36.03 -7.91
CA LEU A 410 9.60 -35.99 -8.84
C LEU A 410 9.17 -37.38 -9.30
N VAL A 411 10.13 -38.30 -9.54
CA VAL A 411 9.82 -39.72 -9.80
C VAL A 411 9.04 -40.32 -8.63
N LYS A 412 9.52 -40.14 -7.39
CA LYS A 412 8.86 -40.64 -6.18
C LYS A 412 7.49 -39.98 -5.93
N LEU A 413 7.34 -38.71 -6.28
CA LEU A 413 6.07 -37.99 -6.17
C LEU A 413 4.98 -38.59 -7.07
N LYS A 414 5.40 -39.16 -8.23
CA LYS A 414 4.49 -39.77 -9.22
C LYS A 414 4.24 -41.27 -8.99
N GLU A 415 4.90 -41.89 -8.03
CA GLU A 415 4.71 -43.31 -7.75
C GLU A 415 3.25 -43.62 -7.33
N ALA A 416 2.72 -44.71 -7.88
CA ALA A 416 1.44 -45.28 -7.47
C ALA A 416 1.63 -46.17 -6.25
N SER A 417 2.20 -45.62 -5.16
CA SER A 417 2.50 -46.32 -3.91
C SER A 417 1.97 -45.52 -2.72
N PRO A 418 1.80 -46.17 -1.53
CA PRO A 418 1.46 -45.43 -0.31
C PRO A 418 2.41 -44.29 0.01
N GLU A 419 3.70 -44.47 -0.26
CA GLU A 419 4.74 -43.42 -0.09
C GLU A 419 4.53 -42.26 -1.06
N GLY A 420 4.20 -42.54 -2.32
CA GLY A 420 3.86 -41.51 -3.32
C GLY A 420 2.62 -40.72 -2.92
N VAL A 421 1.57 -41.38 -2.40
CA VAL A 421 0.40 -40.71 -1.84
C VAL A 421 0.80 -39.78 -0.70
N ALA A 422 1.52 -40.31 0.31
CA ALA A 422 1.94 -39.52 1.46
C ALA A 422 2.81 -38.30 1.08
N ARG A 423 3.63 -38.39 0.02
CA ARG A 423 4.42 -37.25 -0.49
C ARG A 423 3.53 -36.19 -1.13
N ARG A 424 2.53 -36.60 -1.91
CA ARG A 424 1.58 -35.66 -2.52
C ARG A 424 0.74 -34.95 -1.47
N GLU A 425 0.23 -35.67 -0.45
CA GLU A 425 -0.51 -35.06 0.64
C GLU A 425 0.32 -33.98 1.37
N ARG A 426 1.57 -34.26 1.74
CA ARG A 426 2.45 -33.26 2.36
C ARG A 426 2.71 -32.05 1.47
N LEU A 427 2.85 -32.28 0.16
CA LEU A 427 3.02 -31.16 -0.79
C LEU A 427 1.77 -30.27 -0.83
N TYR A 428 0.57 -30.85 -0.84
CA TYR A 428 -0.68 -30.10 -0.82
C TYR A 428 -0.90 -29.37 0.52
N GLU A 429 -0.54 -29.98 1.65
CA GLU A 429 -0.58 -29.35 2.97
C GLU A 429 0.37 -28.13 3.01
N ALA A 430 1.59 -28.28 2.50
CA ALA A 430 2.55 -27.20 2.42
C ALA A 430 2.09 -26.08 1.47
N LEU A 431 1.40 -26.45 0.36
CA LEU A 431 0.84 -25.49 -0.58
C LEU A 431 -0.31 -24.70 0.05
N GLU A 432 -1.17 -25.36 0.85
CA GLU A 432 -2.29 -24.71 1.54
C GLU A 432 -1.81 -23.62 2.52
N LEU A 433 -0.67 -23.83 3.19
CA LEU A 433 -0.05 -22.80 4.03
C LEU A 433 0.29 -21.52 3.25
N LYS A 434 0.54 -21.62 1.95
CA LYS A 434 0.86 -20.47 1.11
C LYS A 434 -0.34 -19.54 0.84
N ASN A 435 -1.56 -19.94 1.22
CA ASN A 435 -2.71 -19.04 1.24
C ASN A 435 -2.49 -17.86 2.19
N THR A 436 -1.70 -18.03 3.27
CA THR A 436 -1.32 -16.92 4.17
C THR A 436 -0.35 -15.93 3.54
N GLU A 437 0.26 -16.27 2.41
CA GLU A 437 1.13 -15.37 1.64
C GLU A 437 0.40 -14.75 0.45
N PHE A 438 -0.28 -15.57 -0.36
CA PHE A 438 -0.80 -15.17 -1.65
C PHE A 438 -2.29 -14.81 -1.66
N ASN A 439 -3.02 -15.21 -0.61
CA ASN A 439 -4.42 -14.90 -0.41
C ASN A 439 -4.65 -14.35 1.02
N ALA A 440 -3.76 -13.48 1.47
CA ALA A 440 -3.74 -12.89 2.81
C ALA A 440 -4.80 -11.78 3.00
N HIS A 441 -6.01 -11.99 2.48
CA HIS A 441 -7.10 -11.03 2.45
C HIS A 441 -7.45 -10.47 3.83
N GLY A 442 -7.31 -11.32 4.87
CA GLY A 442 -7.50 -10.90 6.25
C GLY A 442 -6.37 -10.01 6.79
N VAL A 443 -5.10 -10.29 6.44
CA VAL A 443 -3.98 -9.39 6.81
C VAL A 443 -4.18 -8.00 6.20
N GLU A 444 -4.68 -7.95 4.97
CA GLU A 444 -4.88 -6.72 4.23
C GLU A 444 -6.03 -5.87 4.77
N LEU A 445 -7.15 -6.50 5.17
CA LEU A 445 -8.42 -5.82 5.46
C LEU A 445 -8.97 -6.00 6.88
N ASN A 446 -8.47 -6.97 7.67
CA ASN A 446 -8.92 -7.18 9.06
C ASN A 446 -8.14 -6.34 10.08
N GLN A 447 -7.54 -5.25 9.69
CA GLN A 447 -6.92 -4.33 10.65
C GLN A 447 -8.00 -3.81 11.61
N ARG A 448 -7.67 -3.76 12.91
CA ARG A 448 -8.53 -3.26 13.98
C ARG A 448 -7.75 -2.20 14.74
N TYR A 449 -8.19 -0.95 14.66
CA TYR A 449 -7.55 0.16 15.34
C TYR A 449 -8.09 0.31 16.77
N GLU A 450 -7.18 0.47 17.70
CA GLU A 450 -7.45 0.76 19.09
C GLU A 450 -6.67 2.03 19.49
N SER A 451 -7.36 3.15 19.58
CA SER A 451 -6.73 4.46 19.82
C SER A 451 -7.74 5.46 20.36
N GLY A 452 -7.28 6.66 20.70
CA GLY A 452 -8.16 7.79 21.07
C GLY A 452 -9.11 8.25 19.94
N ALA A 453 -8.78 7.92 18.67
CA ALA A 453 -9.62 8.22 17.51
C ALA A 453 -10.65 7.12 17.18
N VAL A 454 -10.87 6.19 18.11
CA VAL A 454 -11.85 5.09 18.01
C VAL A 454 -12.53 4.90 19.36
N LEU A 455 -13.87 4.94 19.37
CA LEU A 455 -14.67 4.70 20.57
C LEU A 455 -15.22 3.27 20.55
N PRO A 456 -14.77 2.39 21.44
CA PRO A 456 -15.21 1.00 21.47
C PRO A 456 -16.70 0.87 21.83
N ASP A 457 -17.34 -0.17 21.32
CA ASP A 457 -18.70 -0.54 21.69
C ASP A 457 -18.80 -0.83 23.20
N ARG A 458 -19.72 -0.17 23.89
CA ARG A 458 -20.00 -0.46 25.31
C ARG A 458 -20.75 -1.80 25.44
N GLY A 459 -20.26 -2.68 26.31
CA GLY A 459 -20.93 -3.94 26.65
C GLY A 459 -20.89 -5.02 25.56
N VAL A 460 -20.07 -4.87 24.53
CA VAL A 460 -19.84 -5.88 23.51
C VAL A 460 -18.55 -6.64 23.84
N GLY A 461 -18.63 -7.96 23.85
CA GLY A 461 -17.46 -8.83 24.09
C GLY A 461 -16.39 -8.75 23.00
N PRO A 462 -15.26 -9.47 23.19
CA PRO A 462 -14.21 -9.55 22.19
C PRO A 462 -14.74 -10.07 20.85
N GLU A 463 -14.06 -9.71 19.77
CA GLU A 463 -14.42 -10.20 18.42
C GLU A 463 -14.03 -11.69 18.28
N GLU A 464 -14.97 -12.51 17.82
CA GLU A 464 -14.72 -13.91 17.49
C GLU A 464 -14.31 -14.06 16.03
N TRP A 465 -13.41 -14.99 15.76
CA TRP A 465 -12.86 -15.22 14.41
C TRP A 465 -13.22 -16.64 13.95
N PRO A 466 -14.39 -16.87 13.32
CA PRO A 466 -14.85 -18.18 12.90
C PRO A 466 -14.04 -18.78 11.73
N ARG A 467 -13.34 -17.94 10.97
CA ARG A 467 -12.45 -18.34 9.87
C ARG A 467 -11.01 -17.89 10.17
N HIS A 468 -10.05 -18.44 9.45
CA HIS A 468 -8.64 -18.06 9.62
C HIS A 468 -8.45 -16.53 9.40
N ARG A 469 -8.05 -15.83 10.46
CA ARG A 469 -8.01 -14.36 10.53
C ARG A 469 -7.14 -13.70 9.47
N GLU A 470 -6.04 -14.35 9.07
CA GLU A 470 -5.10 -13.79 8.09
C GLU A 470 -5.54 -14.08 6.65
N VAL A 471 -6.30 -15.16 6.41
CA VAL A 471 -6.69 -15.59 5.06
C VAL A 471 -8.03 -14.99 4.63
N TYR A 472 -8.96 -14.81 5.55
CA TYR A 472 -10.33 -14.42 5.23
C TYR A 472 -10.72 -13.08 5.84
N LEU A 473 -11.35 -12.21 5.04
CA LEU A 473 -11.95 -10.99 5.54
C LEU A 473 -13.13 -11.31 6.46
N GLN A 474 -13.16 -10.67 7.61
CA GLN A 474 -14.33 -10.57 8.48
C GLN A 474 -14.84 -9.12 8.44
N ALA A 475 -15.78 -8.86 7.55
CA ALA A 475 -16.41 -7.57 7.41
C ALA A 475 -17.31 -7.26 8.63
N THR A 476 -17.14 -6.09 9.25
CA THR A 476 -17.91 -5.66 10.41
C THR A 476 -17.91 -4.14 10.50
N THR A 477 -18.92 -3.56 11.12
CA THR A 477 -18.98 -2.14 11.47
C THR A 477 -18.52 -1.85 12.91
N ARG A 478 -17.83 -2.79 13.57
CA ARG A 478 -17.23 -2.54 14.90
C ARG A 478 -16.28 -1.35 14.81
N PRO A 479 -16.28 -0.45 15.81
CA PRO A 479 -15.30 0.62 15.88
C PRO A 479 -13.87 0.08 15.78
N GLY A 480 -13.03 0.78 15.01
CA GLY A 480 -11.68 0.35 14.69
C GLY A 480 -11.55 -0.56 13.47
N ALA A 481 -12.65 -1.12 12.94
CA ALA A 481 -12.66 -1.88 11.69
C ALA A 481 -12.83 -0.97 10.47
N LYS A 482 -12.33 -1.41 9.33
CA LYS A 482 -12.65 -0.81 8.03
C LYS A 482 -14.14 -0.97 7.74
N LEU A 483 -14.80 0.08 7.24
CA LEU A 483 -16.21 0.00 6.83
C LEU A 483 -16.43 -1.11 5.81
N PRO A 484 -17.43 -2.01 5.99
CA PRO A 484 -17.74 -3.04 5.01
C PRO A 484 -18.12 -2.45 3.65
N HIS A 485 -17.59 -3.06 2.59
CA HIS A 485 -18.09 -2.82 1.25
C HIS A 485 -19.49 -3.41 1.06
N ALA A 486 -20.38 -2.62 0.50
CA ALA A 486 -21.68 -3.04 -0.02
C ALA A 486 -22.03 -2.20 -1.25
N TRP A 487 -22.63 -2.85 -2.25
CA TRP A 487 -23.10 -2.13 -3.41
C TRP A 487 -24.45 -1.46 -3.15
N LEU A 488 -24.49 -0.16 -3.41
CA LEU A 488 -25.65 0.71 -3.39
C LEU A 488 -25.94 1.17 -4.83
N VAL A 489 -27.03 1.89 -5.02
CA VAL A 489 -27.39 2.51 -6.29
C VAL A 489 -27.53 4.02 -6.10
N GLY A 490 -26.82 4.79 -6.91
CA GLY A 490 -26.84 6.25 -6.94
C GLY A 490 -28.08 6.83 -7.60
N ALA A 491 -28.21 8.16 -7.59
CA ALA A 491 -29.35 8.89 -8.16
C ALA A 491 -29.51 8.67 -9.67
N ASP A 492 -28.41 8.44 -10.37
CA ASP A 492 -28.35 8.20 -11.82
C ASP A 492 -28.51 6.72 -12.20
N GLY A 493 -28.78 5.85 -11.21
CA GLY A 493 -28.89 4.40 -11.39
C GLY A 493 -27.56 3.66 -11.45
N THR A 494 -26.42 4.33 -11.28
CA THR A 494 -25.10 3.70 -11.25
C THR A 494 -24.86 2.95 -9.95
N ARG A 495 -24.01 1.93 -10.00
CA ARG A 495 -23.55 1.22 -8.79
C ARG A 495 -22.53 2.07 -8.06
N VAL A 496 -22.74 2.23 -6.76
CA VAL A 496 -21.88 2.99 -5.84
C VAL A 496 -21.52 2.10 -4.66
N SER A 497 -20.27 2.05 -4.27
CA SER A 497 -19.86 1.36 -3.04
C SER A 497 -20.19 2.19 -1.80
N THR A 498 -20.41 1.52 -0.67
CA THR A 498 -20.36 2.20 0.64
C THR A 498 -19.06 2.97 0.86
N LEU A 499 -17.95 2.52 0.25
CA LEU A 499 -16.65 3.20 0.30
C LEU A 499 -16.58 4.46 -0.58
N ASP A 500 -17.49 4.63 -1.54
CA ASP A 500 -17.58 5.84 -2.36
C ASP A 500 -18.35 6.97 -1.68
N VAL A 501 -19.21 6.61 -0.72
CA VAL A 501 -20.02 7.59 0.02
C VAL A 501 -19.40 8.00 1.36
N VAL A 502 -18.21 7.49 1.69
CA VAL A 502 -17.39 7.89 2.84
C VAL A 502 -16.02 8.38 2.37
N GLY A 503 -15.17 8.81 3.30
CA GLY A 503 -13.81 9.25 2.98
C GLY A 503 -13.75 10.62 2.32
N LYS A 504 -12.90 10.78 1.31
CA LYS A 504 -12.69 12.03 0.56
C LYS A 504 -12.25 13.22 1.45
N GLY A 505 -11.55 12.92 2.53
CA GLY A 505 -11.11 13.93 3.52
C GLY A 505 -12.19 14.43 4.45
N GLU A 506 -13.34 13.75 4.56
CA GLU A 506 -14.46 14.12 5.44
C GLU A 506 -14.81 13.01 6.43
N MET A 507 -15.26 13.40 7.62
CA MET A 507 -16.00 12.50 8.51
C MET A 507 -17.38 12.22 7.89
N THR A 508 -17.88 10.99 8.00
CA THR A 508 -19.21 10.65 7.46
C THR A 508 -20.07 9.99 8.53
N LEU A 509 -21.26 10.52 8.74
CA LEU A 509 -22.31 9.91 9.55
C LEU A 509 -23.25 9.12 8.64
N LEU A 510 -23.22 7.78 8.76
CA LEU A 510 -24.10 6.87 8.03
C LEU A 510 -25.31 6.50 8.91
N THR A 511 -26.52 6.57 8.34
CA THR A 511 -27.76 6.10 8.99
C THR A 511 -28.73 5.57 7.93
N GLY A 512 -29.86 5.00 8.35
CA GLY A 512 -30.95 4.58 7.46
C GLY A 512 -32.10 5.59 7.42
N LEU A 513 -33.15 5.29 6.66
CA LEU A 513 -34.35 6.15 6.52
C LEU A 513 -34.98 6.51 7.87
N ALA A 514 -34.99 5.58 8.82
CA ALA A 514 -35.51 5.80 10.16
C ALA A 514 -34.58 6.65 11.05
N GLY A 515 -33.38 7.00 10.61
CA GLY A 515 -32.38 7.75 11.38
C GLY A 515 -32.49 9.28 11.26
N GLN A 516 -33.67 9.82 11.12
CA GLN A 516 -33.89 11.26 10.92
C GLN A 516 -33.42 12.13 12.10
N ALA A 517 -33.39 11.58 13.31
CA ALA A 517 -32.85 12.28 14.49
C ALA A 517 -31.33 12.55 14.29
N TRP A 518 -30.61 11.59 13.76
CA TRP A 518 -29.17 11.73 13.44
C TRP A 518 -28.91 12.77 12.34
N LYS A 519 -29.75 12.78 11.28
CA LYS A 519 -29.67 13.77 10.21
C LYS A 519 -29.87 15.20 10.76
N ARG A 520 -30.88 15.39 11.60
CA ARG A 520 -31.13 16.69 12.25
C ARG A 520 -30.02 17.07 13.23
N ALA A 521 -29.49 16.11 14.00
CA ALA A 521 -28.37 16.33 14.90
C ALA A 521 -27.12 16.82 14.14
N ALA A 522 -26.74 16.14 13.06
CA ALA A 522 -25.61 16.56 12.23
C ALA A 522 -25.81 17.94 11.60
N HIS A 523 -27.02 18.20 11.08
CA HIS A 523 -27.38 19.53 10.53
C HIS A 523 -27.30 20.65 11.61
N LYS A 524 -27.68 20.34 12.85
CA LYS A 524 -27.59 21.30 13.95
C LYS A 524 -26.17 21.61 14.39
N LEU A 525 -25.24 20.63 14.23
CA LEU A 525 -23.82 20.85 14.51
C LEU A 525 -23.15 21.70 13.42
N ASP A 526 -23.66 21.68 12.19
CA ASP A 526 -23.20 22.45 11.02
C ASP A 526 -21.67 22.44 10.83
N LEU A 527 -21.07 21.25 10.93
CA LEU A 527 -19.63 21.08 10.82
C LEU A 527 -19.23 20.89 9.35
N PRO A 528 -18.33 21.74 8.79
CA PRO A 528 -17.98 21.72 7.36
C PRO A 528 -17.24 20.45 6.91
N PHE A 529 -16.76 19.65 7.85
CA PHE A 529 -16.04 18.40 7.62
C PHE A 529 -16.88 17.16 7.94
N LEU A 530 -18.16 17.33 8.34
CA LEU A 530 -19.07 16.22 8.65
C LEU A 530 -20.16 16.11 7.59
N ARG A 531 -20.09 15.04 6.79
CA ARG A 531 -21.14 14.68 5.84
C ARG A 531 -22.10 13.69 6.45
N THR A 532 -23.40 13.83 6.15
CA THR A 532 -24.42 12.84 6.52
C THR A 532 -24.91 12.10 5.29
N VAL A 533 -24.93 10.77 5.36
CA VAL A 533 -25.47 9.89 4.32
C VAL A 533 -26.61 9.05 4.93
N VAL A 534 -27.80 9.18 4.34
CA VAL A 534 -28.98 8.41 4.73
C VAL A 534 -29.24 7.35 3.66
N VAL A 535 -28.87 6.11 3.93
CA VAL A 535 -29.11 5.01 2.98
C VAL A 535 -30.59 4.69 2.92
N GLY A 536 -31.16 4.80 1.72
CA GLY A 536 -32.60 4.66 1.46
C GLY A 536 -33.24 5.95 0.95
N GLU A 537 -32.62 7.14 1.14
CA GLU A 537 -33.09 8.39 0.53
C GLU A 537 -32.82 8.39 -0.99
N PRO A 538 -33.58 9.21 -1.77
CA PRO A 538 -33.31 9.40 -3.19
C PRO A 538 -31.84 9.78 -3.42
N GLY A 539 -31.15 9.00 -4.25
CA GLY A 539 -29.75 9.20 -4.55
C GLY A 539 -28.80 8.16 -3.94
N ILE A 540 -29.19 7.48 -2.87
CA ILE A 540 -28.41 6.37 -2.29
C ILE A 540 -29.36 5.31 -1.75
N ILE A 541 -29.63 4.26 -2.52
CA ILE A 541 -30.55 3.18 -2.14
C ILE A 541 -29.83 1.83 -2.09
N ASP A 542 -30.34 0.93 -1.25
CA ASP A 542 -29.85 -0.45 -1.07
C ASP A 542 -30.89 -1.46 -1.61
N PRO A 543 -31.04 -1.61 -2.96
CA PRO A 543 -32.10 -2.41 -3.53
C PRO A 543 -31.95 -3.91 -3.31
N TYR A 544 -30.72 -4.36 -3.05
CA TYR A 544 -30.41 -5.77 -2.79
C TYR A 544 -30.32 -6.12 -1.31
N GLY A 545 -30.37 -5.13 -0.42
CA GLY A 545 -30.20 -5.33 1.02
C GLY A 545 -28.78 -5.72 1.44
N TYR A 546 -27.76 -5.44 0.63
CA TYR A 546 -26.37 -5.76 0.95
C TYR A 546 -25.87 -4.92 2.13
N TRP A 547 -26.14 -3.62 2.14
CA TRP A 547 -25.81 -2.76 3.27
C TRP A 547 -26.63 -3.12 4.51
N ARG A 548 -27.92 -3.39 4.35
CA ARG A 548 -28.78 -3.87 5.46
C ARG A 548 -28.19 -5.11 6.15
N ALA A 549 -27.62 -6.03 5.37
CA ALA A 549 -26.99 -7.24 5.90
C ALA A 549 -25.65 -6.94 6.60
N ALA A 550 -24.87 -5.96 6.09
CA ALA A 550 -23.53 -5.65 6.54
C ALA A 550 -23.44 -4.62 7.68
N ARG A 551 -24.45 -3.76 7.84
CA ARG A 551 -24.37 -2.58 8.73
C ARG A 551 -24.33 -2.89 10.22
N GLU A 552 -24.83 -4.03 10.69
CA GLU A 552 -24.88 -4.50 12.11
C GLU A 552 -25.52 -3.51 13.11
N VAL A 553 -26.09 -2.44 12.66
CA VAL A 553 -26.81 -1.44 13.45
C VAL A 553 -28.27 -1.39 13.04
N HIS A 554 -29.16 -0.95 13.96
CA HIS A 554 -30.55 -0.70 13.63
C HIS A 554 -30.69 0.39 12.56
N GLU A 555 -31.79 0.42 11.80
CA GLU A 555 -32.03 1.42 10.76
C GLU A 555 -32.04 2.86 11.30
N ALA A 556 -32.52 3.06 12.54
CA ALA A 556 -32.45 4.32 13.28
C ALA A 556 -31.20 4.43 14.16
N GLY A 557 -30.22 3.58 13.97
CA GLY A 557 -28.88 3.71 14.54
C GLY A 557 -27.98 4.57 13.66
N ALA A 558 -26.71 4.71 14.04
CA ALA A 558 -25.73 5.50 13.30
C ALA A 558 -24.34 4.89 13.33
N ILE A 559 -23.54 5.19 12.31
CA ILE A 559 -22.14 4.81 12.21
C ILE A 559 -21.34 6.08 11.83
N LEU A 560 -20.36 6.44 12.63
CA LEU A 560 -19.43 7.53 12.33
C LEU A 560 -18.17 6.94 11.69
N VAL A 561 -17.88 7.34 10.46
CA VAL A 561 -16.75 6.85 9.66
C VAL A 561 -15.73 7.97 9.50
N ARG A 562 -14.46 7.63 9.70
CA ARG A 562 -13.30 8.52 9.55
C ARG A 562 -12.97 8.75 8.06
N PRO A 563 -12.19 9.81 7.75
CA PRO A 563 -11.73 10.06 6.37
C PRO A 563 -10.95 8.92 5.73
N ASP A 564 -10.31 8.05 6.51
CA ASP A 564 -9.58 6.88 6.04
C ASP A 564 -10.46 5.63 5.87
N GLY A 565 -11.79 5.77 6.02
CA GLY A 565 -12.76 4.68 5.83
C GLY A 565 -12.89 3.71 7.01
N TYR A 566 -12.29 4.02 8.16
CA TYR A 566 -12.45 3.22 9.38
C TYR A 566 -13.60 3.75 10.23
N VAL A 567 -14.31 2.82 10.88
CA VAL A 567 -15.40 3.16 11.80
C VAL A 567 -14.82 3.73 13.09
N ALA A 568 -15.11 4.99 13.39
CA ALA A 568 -14.71 5.65 14.62
C ALA A 568 -15.63 5.30 15.79
N TRP A 569 -16.93 5.21 15.52
CA TRP A 569 -17.98 4.99 16.52
C TRP A 569 -19.25 4.48 15.84
N ARG A 570 -20.10 3.78 16.60
CA ARG A 570 -21.45 3.41 16.16
C ARG A 570 -22.44 3.40 17.31
N GLN A 571 -23.71 3.72 17.00
CA GLN A 571 -24.86 3.49 17.87
C GLN A 571 -25.72 2.37 17.27
N ARG A 572 -25.70 1.21 17.93
CA ARG A 572 -26.38 -0.01 17.42
C ARG A 572 -27.89 0.04 17.61
N ALA A 573 -28.35 0.53 18.77
CA ALA A 573 -29.78 0.63 19.12
C ALA A 573 -30.43 1.82 18.39
N PRO A 574 -31.74 1.79 18.16
CA PRO A 574 -32.46 2.90 17.57
C PRO A 574 -32.44 4.14 18.49
N VAL A 575 -32.29 5.32 17.91
CA VAL A 575 -32.42 6.61 18.56
C VAL A 575 -33.47 7.44 17.81
N TRP A 576 -34.50 7.85 18.49
CA TRP A 576 -35.64 8.59 17.92
C TRP A 576 -35.67 10.03 18.36
N ASP A 577 -35.11 10.33 19.52
CA ASP A 577 -35.09 11.67 20.09
C ASP A 577 -33.92 12.49 19.54
N ASP A 578 -34.20 13.73 19.14
CA ASP A 578 -33.22 14.64 18.52
C ASP A 578 -32.14 15.10 19.51
N ALA A 579 -32.53 15.30 20.80
CA ALA A 579 -31.58 15.74 21.82
C ALA A 579 -30.60 14.60 22.17
N ASP A 580 -31.12 13.38 22.27
CA ASP A 580 -30.30 12.19 22.49
C ASP A 580 -29.32 11.97 21.33
N ALA A 581 -29.79 12.04 20.07
CA ALA A 581 -28.93 11.91 18.88
C ALA A 581 -27.85 13.00 18.88
N LEU A 582 -28.20 14.23 19.13
CA LEU A 582 -27.28 15.37 19.19
C LEU A 582 -26.22 15.17 20.29
N GLY A 583 -26.65 14.79 21.49
CA GLY A 583 -25.77 14.57 22.64
C GLY A 583 -24.74 13.49 22.36
N GLN A 584 -25.19 12.32 21.86
CA GLN A 584 -24.30 11.19 21.52
C GLN A 584 -23.35 11.51 20.37
N LEU A 585 -23.82 12.17 19.31
CA LEU A 585 -22.97 12.56 18.18
C LEU A 585 -21.89 13.57 18.60
N LYS A 586 -22.28 14.57 19.43
CA LYS A 586 -21.35 15.56 19.97
C LYS A 586 -20.28 14.89 20.85
N GLU A 587 -20.67 13.99 21.75
CA GLU A 587 -19.74 13.21 22.59
C GLU A 587 -18.77 12.43 21.74
N ALA A 588 -19.28 11.71 20.72
CA ALA A 588 -18.45 10.89 19.83
C ALA A 588 -17.45 11.74 19.04
N LEU A 589 -17.89 12.83 18.42
CA LEU A 589 -17.00 13.72 17.67
C LEU A 589 -15.95 14.38 18.57
N THR A 590 -16.34 14.87 19.75
CA THR A 590 -15.42 15.48 20.72
C THR A 590 -14.28 14.53 21.09
N ALA A 591 -14.62 13.28 21.38
CA ALA A 591 -13.63 12.28 21.75
C ALA A 591 -12.71 11.90 20.56
N VAL A 592 -13.30 11.58 19.39
CA VAL A 592 -12.55 11.17 18.19
C VAL A 592 -11.61 12.26 17.68
N LEU A 593 -12.05 13.51 17.73
CA LEU A 593 -11.29 14.67 17.25
C LEU A 593 -10.36 15.29 18.32
N ALA A 594 -10.36 14.72 19.54
CA ALA A 594 -9.59 15.24 20.67
C ALA A 594 -9.76 16.76 20.88
N GLN A 595 -11.00 17.27 20.63
CA GLN A 595 -11.35 18.68 20.70
C GLN A 595 -12.84 18.84 20.99
N PRO A 596 -13.26 19.77 21.88
CA PRO A 596 -14.66 20.10 22.08
C PRO A 596 -15.34 20.52 20.76
N VAL A 597 -16.54 19.99 20.54
CA VAL A 597 -17.40 20.38 19.42
C VAL A 597 -18.53 21.23 19.97
N ASP A 598 -18.50 22.55 19.74
CA ASP A 598 -19.49 23.49 20.22
C ASP A 598 -20.43 23.95 19.12
N THR A 599 -21.71 24.12 19.47
CA THR A 599 -22.77 24.59 18.57
C THR A 599 -22.83 26.13 18.45
N GLU A 600 -22.00 26.86 19.23
CA GLU A 600 -22.08 28.33 19.32
C GLU A 600 -20.90 29.06 18.65
N SER A 601 -19.89 28.40 18.13
CA SER A 601 -18.78 29.09 17.48
C SER A 601 -19.11 29.38 16.00
N GLY A 602 -19.82 30.47 15.75
CA GLY A 602 -20.02 31.04 14.41
C GLY A 602 -18.76 31.67 13.80
N ALA A 603 -17.57 31.29 14.28
CA ALA A 603 -16.28 31.68 13.74
C ALA A 603 -15.55 30.41 13.26
N HIS A 604 -16.02 29.84 12.15
CA HIS A 604 -15.15 28.98 11.37
C HIS A 604 -14.07 29.87 10.76
N PRO A 605 -12.77 29.48 10.83
CA PRO A 605 -11.75 30.24 10.12
C PRO A 605 -12.14 30.26 8.63
N GLU A 606 -12.18 31.46 8.04
CA GLU A 606 -12.43 31.63 6.61
C GLU A 606 -11.50 30.70 5.84
N LYS A 607 -12.05 30.02 4.83
CA LYS A 607 -11.24 29.20 3.92
C LYS A 607 -10.08 30.04 3.43
N PRO A 608 -8.82 29.68 3.69
CA PRO A 608 -7.72 30.41 3.12
C PRO A 608 -7.86 30.32 1.59
N GLU A 609 -7.95 31.47 0.92
CA GLU A 609 -7.89 31.53 -0.54
C GLU A 609 -6.47 31.15 -0.97
N TYR A 610 -6.28 29.90 -1.32
CA TYR A 610 -5.03 29.44 -1.90
C TYR A 610 -5.00 29.85 -3.39
N SER A 611 -4.00 30.66 -3.76
CA SER A 611 -3.73 30.98 -5.16
C SER A 611 -3.40 29.70 -5.93
N THR A 612 -4.29 29.32 -6.84
CA THR A 612 -4.13 28.17 -7.75
C THR A 612 -3.25 28.51 -8.97
N GLN A 613 -2.28 29.38 -8.85
CA GLN A 613 -1.34 29.56 -9.96
C GLN A 613 -0.37 28.37 -9.98
N PRO A 614 -0.36 27.57 -11.05
CA PRO A 614 0.57 26.47 -11.17
C PRO A 614 2.00 27.01 -11.25
N VAL A 615 2.84 26.63 -10.27
CA VAL A 615 4.27 26.82 -10.40
C VAL A 615 4.75 25.83 -11.45
N ALA A 616 5.30 26.33 -12.54
CA ALA A 616 5.79 25.54 -13.65
C ALA A 616 6.87 24.54 -13.15
N ILE A 617 6.56 23.25 -13.21
CA ILE A 617 7.56 22.20 -13.03
C ILE A 617 8.46 22.25 -14.27
N THR A 618 9.68 22.71 -14.12
CA THR A 618 10.68 22.59 -15.18
C THR A 618 11.15 21.14 -15.22
N VAL A 619 10.46 20.32 -15.97
CA VAL A 619 10.94 18.98 -16.33
C VAL A 619 12.12 19.20 -17.27
N PRO A 620 13.33 18.68 -17.00
CA PRO A 620 14.42 18.76 -17.95
C PRO A 620 13.99 18.05 -19.24
N ALA A 621 13.88 18.78 -20.34
CA ALA A 621 13.73 18.19 -21.66
C ALA A 621 15.05 17.49 -21.99
N THR A 622 15.07 16.19 -21.90
CA THR A 622 15.95 15.20 -22.49
C THR A 622 16.23 14.04 -21.51
N GLN A 623 15.31 13.10 -21.47
CA GLN A 623 15.69 11.71 -21.38
C GLN A 623 15.15 11.01 -22.64
N PRO A 624 15.85 10.01 -23.22
CA PRO A 624 15.36 9.31 -24.37
C PRO A 624 14.00 8.69 -24.04
N ALA A 625 13.02 8.99 -24.88
CA ALA A 625 11.68 8.48 -24.79
C ALA A 625 11.71 6.97 -24.58
N ALA A 626 11.06 6.51 -23.53
CA ALA A 626 10.59 5.13 -23.49
C ALA A 626 9.75 4.95 -24.75
N GLY A 627 10.15 3.99 -25.60
CA GLY A 627 9.79 3.82 -26.98
C GLY A 627 8.40 4.28 -27.37
N GLU A 628 8.36 5.10 -28.41
CA GLU A 628 7.13 5.42 -29.12
C GLU A 628 6.40 4.12 -29.47
N ILE A 629 5.17 4.02 -29.00
CA ILE A 629 4.23 3.02 -29.50
C ILE A 629 3.90 3.45 -30.92
N VAL A 630 4.56 2.86 -31.91
CA VAL A 630 4.17 2.96 -33.31
C VAL A 630 2.85 2.22 -33.47
N THR A 631 1.74 2.94 -33.43
CA THR A 631 0.47 2.43 -33.95
C THR A 631 0.59 2.36 -35.47
N SER A 632 0.85 1.18 -36.01
CA SER A 632 0.67 0.93 -37.43
C SER A 632 -0.84 0.94 -37.73
N SER A 633 -1.35 2.07 -38.22
CA SER A 633 -2.62 2.13 -38.92
C SER A 633 -2.51 1.33 -40.23
N GLY A 634 -3.38 0.35 -40.38
CA GLY A 634 -3.50 -0.48 -41.56
C GLY A 634 -3.74 0.31 -42.84
N GLY A 635 -3.22 -0.21 -43.90
CA GLY A 635 -3.45 0.20 -45.28
C GLY A 635 -3.12 -0.95 -46.22
N ASP A 636 -4.16 -1.55 -46.73
CA ASP A 636 -4.30 -2.31 -47.93
C ASP A 636 -3.12 -3.01 -48.62
N ARG A 637 -3.08 -4.33 -48.54
CA ARG A 637 -3.35 -5.29 -49.66
C ARG A 637 -3.21 -6.73 -49.18
#